data_91abc3f2556a6f4d4e6bc6bca5614736
#
_entry.id   91abc3f2556a6f4d4e6bc6bca5614736
#
_cell.length_a   1.000
_cell.length_b   1.000
_cell.length_c   1.000
_cell.angle_alpha   90.00
_cell.angle_beta   90.00
_cell.angle_gamma   90.00
#
_symmetry.space_group_name_H-M   'P 1'
#
loop_
_entity.id
_entity.type
_entity.pdbx_description
1 polymer ?
#
loop_
_entity_poly.entity_id
_entity_poly.type
_entity_poly.pdbx_seq_one_letter_code
_entity_poly.pdbx_strand_id
1 'polypeptide(L)'
;YGAREIDEQQKVMKKCTLCVDRIYDKALAERDRKPACVLACPTSARLFGDVHDPESEVSKAIRESGGYPLMPEWGTQPANHYLPRRKTQLRIREDELVRADNPLKVDGKLPKPAKAEPSLDDVTSW
;
A
#
# COMPACT_ATOMS: atom_id res chain seq x y z
N TYR A 1 -13.83 -8.03 -2.52
CA TYR A 1 -12.72 -8.55 -3.34
C TYR A 1 -12.27 -9.96 -2.93
N GLY A 2 -13.13 -10.77 -2.24
CA GLY A 2 -12.79 -12.14 -1.86
C GLY A 2 -11.69 -12.27 -0.79
N ALA A 3 -11.39 -11.21 -0.04
CA ALA A 3 -10.38 -11.26 1.03
C ALA A 3 -10.85 -12.02 2.29
N ARG A 4 -12.14 -12.32 2.34
CA ARG A 4 -12.80 -13.12 3.38
C ARG A 4 -13.72 -14.11 2.69
N GLU A 5 -13.69 -15.35 3.13
CA GLU A 5 -14.47 -16.45 2.59
C GLU A 5 -15.00 -17.32 3.73
N ILE A 6 -16.22 -17.79 3.60
CA ILE A 6 -16.79 -18.74 4.56
C ILE A 6 -16.53 -20.15 4.05
N ASP A 7 -15.87 -20.96 4.88
CA ASP A 7 -15.77 -22.39 4.65
C ASP A 7 -17.10 -23.03 5.09
N GLU A 8 -17.90 -23.45 4.14
CA GLU A 8 -19.21 -24.03 4.40
C GLU A 8 -19.14 -25.38 5.12
N GLN A 9 -18.05 -26.12 4.95
CA GLN A 9 -17.85 -27.41 5.60
C GLN A 9 -17.45 -27.23 7.06
N GLN A 10 -16.52 -26.34 7.34
CA GLN A 10 -16.01 -26.10 8.69
C GLN A 10 -16.81 -25.03 9.45
N LYS A 11 -17.71 -24.30 8.76
CA LYS A 11 -18.51 -23.21 9.35
C LYS A 11 -17.64 -22.10 9.96
N VAL A 12 -16.47 -21.87 9.38
CA VAL A 12 -15.52 -20.84 9.83
C VAL A 12 -15.19 -19.85 8.71
N MET A 13 -14.87 -18.63 9.10
CA MET A 13 -14.40 -17.63 8.14
C MET A 13 -12.90 -17.84 7.88
N LYS A 14 -12.54 -17.98 6.61
CA LYS A 14 -11.16 -18.02 6.15
C LYS A 14 -10.69 -16.63 5.76
N LYS A 15 -9.44 -16.33 6.06
CA LYS A 15 -8.73 -15.12 5.66
C LYS A 15 -7.24 -15.43 5.46
N CYS A 16 -6.48 -14.44 5.08
CA CYS A 16 -5.02 -14.56 5.01
C CYS A 16 -4.44 -15.03 6.35
N THR A 17 -3.64 -16.10 6.32
CA THR A 17 -2.94 -16.68 7.47
C THR A 17 -1.51 -16.20 7.60
N LEU A 18 -1.07 -15.24 6.78
CA LEU A 18 0.33 -14.82 6.63
C LEU A 18 1.27 -15.96 6.22
N CYS A 19 0.75 -16.98 5.53
CA CYS A 19 1.50 -18.18 5.14
C CYS A 19 2.16 -18.86 6.36
N VAL A 20 1.38 -19.07 7.43
CA VAL A 20 1.85 -19.64 8.69
C VAL A 20 2.58 -20.98 8.51
N ASP A 21 2.09 -21.82 7.60
CA ASP A 21 2.71 -23.05 7.16
C ASP A 21 4.14 -22.85 6.67
N ARG A 22 4.37 -21.82 5.86
CA ARG A 22 5.68 -21.48 5.28
C ARG A 22 6.62 -20.85 6.30
N ILE A 23 6.12 -19.97 7.15
CA ILE A 23 6.91 -19.24 8.15
C ILE A 23 7.55 -20.20 9.16
N TYR A 24 6.79 -21.22 9.56
CA TYR A 24 7.25 -22.20 10.54
C TYR A 24 7.88 -23.47 9.94
N ASP A 25 7.98 -23.54 8.61
CA ASP A 25 8.60 -24.68 7.94
C ASP A 25 10.12 -24.66 8.14
N LYS A 26 10.60 -25.56 9.00
CA LYS A 26 12.05 -25.71 9.29
C LYS A 26 12.84 -26.31 8.13
N ALA A 27 12.18 -26.90 7.12
CA ALA A 27 12.84 -27.42 5.93
C ALA A 27 13.26 -26.30 4.97
N LEU A 28 12.61 -25.12 5.05
CA LEU A 28 12.98 -23.97 4.27
C LEU A 28 14.17 -23.21 4.90
N ALA A 29 15.02 -22.65 4.04
CA ALA A 29 16.04 -21.71 4.49
C ALA A 29 15.40 -20.50 5.19
N GLU A 30 16.03 -19.92 6.19
CA GLU A 30 15.51 -18.82 7.00
C GLU A 30 15.05 -17.63 6.13
N ARG A 31 15.84 -17.27 5.12
CA ARG A 31 15.50 -16.20 4.15
C ARG A 31 14.18 -16.45 3.41
N ASP A 32 13.79 -17.72 3.24
CA ASP A 32 12.61 -18.15 2.48
C ASP A 32 11.38 -18.36 3.40
N ARG A 33 11.56 -18.30 4.73
CA ARG A 33 10.49 -18.38 5.73
C ARG A 33 9.74 -17.06 5.86
N LYS A 34 9.30 -16.52 4.73
CA LYS A 34 8.52 -15.28 4.65
C LYS A 34 7.22 -15.55 3.90
N PRO A 35 6.18 -14.75 4.12
CA PRO A 35 4.96 -14.84 3.34
C PRO A 35 5.25 -14.75 1.83
N ALA A 36 4.54 -15.56 1.03
CA ALA A 36 4.74 -15.60 -0.42
C ALA A 36 4.57 -14.22 -1.07
N CYS A 37 3.64 -13.40 -0.57
CA CYS A 37 3.43 -12.04 -1.08
C CYS A 37 4.60 -11.08 -0.80
N VAL A 38 5.42 -11.35 0.21
CA VAL A 38 6.66 -10.59 0.49
C VAL A 38 7.73 -10.99 -0.50
N LEU A 39 7.93 -12.30 -0.69
CA LEU A 39 8.94 -12.82 -1.62
C LEU A 39 8.64 -12.48 -3.07
N ALA A 40 7.35 -12.44 -3.44
CA ALA A 40 6.92 -12.12 -4.80
C ALA A 40 6.90 -10.61 -5.11
N CYS A 41 7.18 -9.74 -4.14
CA CYS A 41 7.13 -8.30 -4.34
C CYS A 41 8.40 -7.79 -5.05
N PRO A 42 8.35 -7.40 -6.33
CA PRO A 42 9.55 -7.03 -7.09
C PRO A 42 10.18 -5.70 -6.61
N THR A 43 9.39 -4.88 -5.94
CA THR A 43 9.84 -3.56 -5.42
C THR A 43 10.25 -3.60 -3.96
N SER A 44 10.21 -4.78 -3.33
CA SER A 44 10.46 -4.94 -1.88
C SER A 44 9.64 -3.99 -1.00
N ALA A 45 8.42 -3.64 -1.46
CA ALA A 45 7.53 -2.73 -0.75
C ALA A 45 6.82 -3.38 0.44
N ARG A 46 7.00 -4.69 0.64
CA ARG A 46 6.40 -5.45 1.73
C ARG A 46 7.48 -5.95 2.66
N LEU A 47 7.39 -5.52 3.90
CA LEU A 47 8.24 -6.01 4.99
C LEU A 47 7.44 -7.01 5.82
N PHE A 48 8.15 -7.98 6.41
CA PHE A 48 7.56 -8.97 7.30
C PHE A 48 8.49 -9.22 8.48
N GLY A 49 7.95 -9.24 9.67
CA GLY A 49 8.69 -9.48 10.90
C GLY A 49 7.83 -9.33 12.14
N ASP A 50 8.43 -9.50 13.31
CA ASP A 50 7.77 -9.30 14.58
C ASP A 50 7.79 -7.79 14.94
N VAL A 51 6.61 -7.22 15.13
CA VAL A 51 6.45 -5.80 15.53
C VAL A 51 6.77 -5.58 17.01
N HIS A 52 6.80 -6.64 17.82
CA HIS A 52 7.14 -6.58 19.24
C HIS A 52 8.64 -6.66 19.47
N ASP A 53 9.41 -7.16 18.50
CA ASP A 53 10.88 -7.10 18.54
C ASP A 53 11.36 -5.71 18.08
N PRO A 54 11.94 -4.89 18.98
CA PRO A 54 12.39 -3.54 18.64
C PRO A 54 13.53 -3.53 17.62
N GLU A 55 14.28 -4.64 17.52
CA GLU A 55 15.41 -4.77 16.60
C GLU A 55 14.99 -5.27 15.22
N SER A 56 13.75 -5.73 15.05
CA SER A 56 13.26 -6.21 13.77
C SER A 56 13.25 -5.09 12.71
N GLU A 57 13.45 -5.47 11.46
CA GLU A 57 13.38 -4.55 10.31
C GLU A 57 12.03 -3.83 10.24
N VAL A 58 10.95 -4.54 10.54
CA VAL A 58 9.58 -3.99 10.53
C VAL A 58 9.41 -2.92 11.60
N SER A 59 9.86 -3.18 12.84
CA SER A 59 9.74 -2.23 13.94
C SER A 59 10.57 -0.97 13.70
N LYS A 60 11.76 -1.13 13.14
CA LYS A 60 12.60 0.01 12.73
C LYS A 60 11.91 0.83 11.64
N ALA A 61 11.42 0.18 10.60
CA ALA A 61 10.72 0.87 9.51
C ALA A 61 9.48 1.63 9.98
N ILE A 62 8.68 1.06 10.89
CA ILE A 62 7.49 1.72 11.46
C ILE A 62 7.90 2.98 12.23
N ARG A 63 8.92 2.89 13.09
CA ARG A 63 9.40 4.04 13.89
C ARG A 63 9.98 5.15 13.02
N GLU A 64 10.86 4.79 12.10
CA GLU A 64 11.61 5.76 11.28
C GLU A 64 10.74 6.45 10.24
N SER A 65 9.79 5.71 9.67
CA SER A 65 8.94 6.23 8.60
C SER A 65 7.57 6.72 9.09
N GLY A 66 7.26 6.60 10.38
CA GLY A 66 5.95 6.97 10.92
C GLY A 66 4.84 6.04 10.42
N GLY A 67 5.05 4.72 10.52
CA GLY A 67 4.07 3.72 10.12
C GLY A 67 2.78 3.82 10.92
N TYR A 68 1.65 3.59 10.28
CA TYR A 68 0.31 3.71 10.87
C TYR A 68 -0.59 2.52 10.52
N PRO A 69 -1.47 2.09 11.44
CA PRO A 69 -2.52 1.13 11.13
C PRO A 69 -3.68 1.81 10.39
N LEU A 70 -4.43 1.05 9.61
CA LEU A 70 -5.67 1.57 9.01
C LEU A 70 -6.79 1.65 10.05
N MET A 71 -7.55 2.74 10.02
CA MET A 71 -8.76 2.96 10.81
C MET A 71 -8.55 2.65 12.31
N PRO A 72 -7.60 3.30 12.98
CA PRO A 72 -7.33 3.06 14.40
C PRO A 72 -8.54 3.36 15.30
N GLU A 73 -9.43 4.26 14.85
CA GLU A 73 -10.67 4.63 15.52
C GLU A 73 -11.66 3.46 15.70
N TRP A 74 -11.52 2.43 14.90
CA TRP A 74 -12.39 1.23 14.98
C TRP A 74 -11.89 0.21 16.00
N GLY A 75 -10.72 0.41 16.59
CA GLY A 75 -10.17 -0.46 17.62
C GLY A 75 -9.86 -1.89 17.18
N THR A 76 -9.76 -2.15 15.86
CA THR A 76 -9.57 -3.48 15.30
C THR A 76 -8.15 -4.02 15.46
N GLN A 77 -7.20 -3.18 15.86
CA GLN A 77 -5.78 -3.51 16.08
C GLN A 77 -5.19 -4.37 14.94
N PRO A 78 -5.18 -3.86 13.69
CA PRO A 78 -4.71 -4.65 12.56
C PRO A 78 -3.22 -4.94 12.67
N ALA A 79 -2.82 -6.16 12.29
CA ALA A 79 -1.40 -6.55 12.24
C ALA A 79 -0.62 -5.83 11.14
N ASN A 80 -1.32 -5.31 10.12
CA ASN A 80 -0.69 -4.59 9.02
C ASN A 80 -0.54 -3.11 9.36
N HIS A 81 0.67 -2.59 9.12
CA HIS A 81 0.97 -1.17 9.19
C HIS A 81 1.33 -0.65 7.80
N TYR A 82 0.99 0.59 7.53
CA TYR A 82 1.29 1.26 6.28
C TYR A 82 2.35 2.31 6.53
N LEU A 83 3.36 2.33 5.69
CA LEU A 83 4.35 3.40 5.70
C LEU A 83 3.86 4.54 4.81
N PRO A 84 3.99 5.81 5.23
CA PRO A 84 3.62 6.93 4.40
C PRO A 84 4.45 6.95 3.12
N ARG A 85 3.86 7.48 2.06
CA ARG A 85 4.57 7.66 0.80
C ARG A 85 5.83 8.51 1.02
N ARG A 86 6.97 8.00 0.61
CA ARG A 86 8.18 8.80 0.57
C ARG A 86 7.91 10.02 -0.31
N LYS A 87 8.14 11.21 0.22
CA LYS A 87 8.15 12.43 -0.60
C LYS A 87 9.34 12.31 -1.54
N THR A 88 9.12 11.76 -2.71
CA THR A 88 10.10 11.86 -3.77
C THR A 88 10.21 13.35 -4.06
N GLN A 89 11.31 13.96 -3.68
CA GLN A 89 11.67 15.25 -4.25
C GLN A 89 12.00 14.97 -5.72
N LEU A 90 10.96 14.91 -6.54
CA LEU A 90 11.12 15.10 -7.97
C LEU A 90 11.64 16.53 -8.10
N ARG A 91 12.96 16.69 -8.07
CA ARG A 91 13.60 17.86 -8.63
C ARG A 91 13.43 17.74 -10.15
N ILE A 92 12.21 17.97 -10.60
CA ILE A 92 11.99 18.30 -11.99
C ILE A 92 12.66 19.64 -12.13
N ARG A 93 13.79 19.65 -12.82
CA ARG A 93 14.45 20.91 -13.16
C ARG A 93 13.44 21.71 -13.97
N GLU A 94 13.29 23.00 -13.62
CA GLU A 94 12.38 23.87 -14.36
C GLU A 94 12.72 23.92 -15.85
N ASP A 95 13.99 23.75 -16.21
CA ASP A 95 14.47 23.62 -17.57
C ASP A 95 13.99 22.36 -18.31
N GLU A 96 13.72 21.25 -17.59
CA GLU A 96 13.14 20.03 -18.17
C GLU A 96 11.61 20.15 -18.41
N LEU A 97 10.94 21.05 -17.69
CA LEU A 97 9.52 21.36 -17.93
C LEU A 97 9.28 22.23 -19.17
N VAL A 98 10.33 22.82 -19.74
CA VAL A 98 10.28 23.76 -20.88
C VAL A 98 10.68 23.09 -22.19
N ARG A 99 10.51 21.78 -22.34
CA ARG A 99 10.63 21.19 -23.68
C ARG A 99 9.48 21.67 -24.54
N ALA A 100 9.81 22.16 -25.74
CA ALA A 100 8.86 22.72 -26.70
C ALA A 100 7.74 21.76 -27.13
N ASP A 101 7.90 20.49 -26.83
CA ASP A 101 7.00 19.37 -27.09
C ASP A 101 6.15 18.95 -25.87
N ASN A 102 6.29 19.66 -24.73
CA ASN A 102 5.46 19.39 -23.57
C ASN A 102 4.12 20.16 -23.67
N PRO A 103 2.99 19.46 -23.92
CA PRO A 103 1.68 20.11 -24.10
C PRO A 103 1.14 20.85 -22.86
N LEU A 104 1.85 20.75 -21.71
CA LEU A 104 1.43 21.36 -20.45
C LEU A 104 1.93 22.81 -20.26
N LYS A 105 2.70 23.36 -21.19
CA LYS A 105 3.12 24.78 -21.16
C LYS A 105 2.89 25.45 -22.51
N VAL A 106 1.66 25.83 -22.75
CA VAL A 106 1.37 26.92 -23.67
C VAL A 106 1.17 28.17 -22.81
N ASP A 107 2.10 29.13 -22.93
CA ASP A 107 2.03 30.51 -22.41
C ASP A 107 1.97 30.69 -20.88
N GLY A 108 2.61 29.81 -20.10
CA GLY A 108 2.75 30.02 -18.65
C GLY A 108 1.44 30.03 -17.85
N LYS A 109 0.31 29.70 -18.47
CA LYS A 109 -0.98 29.53 -17.82
C LYS A 109 -1.31 28.04 -17.73
N LEU A 110 -1.54 27.57 -16.53
CA LEU A 110 -2.16 26.25 -16.32
C LEU A 110 -3.45 26.17 -17.14
N PRO A 111 -3.70 25.07 -17.87
CA PRO A 111 -4.99 24.87 -18.50
C PRO A 111 -6.06 24.99 -17.42
N LYS A 112 -7.13 25.75 -17.71
CA LYS A 112 -8.28 25.81 -16.82
C LYS A 112 -8.75 24.37 -16.59
N PRO A 113 -9.07 23.99 -15.32
CA PRO A 113 -9.63 22.67 -15.07
C PRO A 113 -10.81 22.46 -16.03
N ALA A 114 -10.85 21.29 -16.66
CA ALA A 114 -12.01 20.88 -17.43
C ALA A 114 -13.25 21.12 -16.57
N LYS A 115 -14.34 21.61 -17.21
CA LYS A 115 -15.60 21.85 -16.49
C LYS A 115 -15.88 20.65 -15.61
N ALA A 116 -16.20 20.93 -14.34
CA ALA A 116 -16.56 19.90 -13.38
C ALA A 116 -17.52 18.91 -14.05
N GLU A 117 -17.25 17.64 -13.90
CA GLU A 117 -18.19 16.60 -14.32
C GLU A 117 -19.56 16.91 -13.69
N PRO A 118 -20.66 16.65 -14.41
CA PRO A 118 -21.99 16.90 -13.90
C PRO A 118 -22.14 16.22 -12.55
N SER A 119 -22.71 16.94 -11.59
CA SER A 119 -22.95 16.41 -10.25
C SER A 119 -23.89 15.20 -10.34
N LEU A 120 -23.75 14.27 -9.40
CA LEU A 120 -24.63 13.09 -9.30
C LEU A 120 -26.12 13.45 -9.28
N ASP A 121 -26.47 14.69 -8.94
CA ASP A 121 -27.84 15.20 -8.89
C ASP A 121 -28.43 15.45 -10.31
N ASP A 122 -27.56 15.61 -11.32
CA ASP A 122 -28.00 15.80 -12.71
C ASP A 122 -28.40 14.49 -13.43
N VAL A 123 -28.11 13.33 -12.83
CA VAL A 123 -28.32 12.01 -13.42
C VAL A 123 -29.67 11.38 -13.00
N THR A 124 -30.38 11.96 -12.04
CA THR A 124 -31.60 11.38 -11.47
C THR A 124 -32.93 11.85 -12.15
N SER A 125 -32.84 12.51 -13.29
CA SER A 125 -34.04 12.87 -14.06
C SER A 125 -34.23 11.96 -15.28
N TRP A 126 -34.55 10.70 -15.02
CA TRP A 126 -35.15 9.76 -15.97
C TRP A 126 -36.38 9.10 -15.34
#